data_cf03a6db5a7e66a12414f6c9cb84cb6c
#
_entry.id   cf03a6db5a7e66a12414f6c9cb84cb6c
#
_cell.length_a   1.000
_cell.length_b   1.000
_cell.length_c   1.000
_cell.angle_alpha   90.00
_cell.angle_beta   90.00
_cell.angle_gamma   90.00
#
_symmetry.space_group_name_H-M   'P 1'
#
loop_
_entity.id
_entity.type
_entity.pdbx_description
1 polymer ?
#
loop_
_entity_poly.entity_id
_entity_poly.type
_entity_poly.pdbx_seq_one_letter_code
_entity_poly.pdbx_strand_id
1 'polypeptide(L)'
;PYVIQNWVRRGFVAPPERKRYTRRQFSRIVIINMLKDSMQLEKICALLSYVNGDLDDESDDLIDDSQLYRYIVRLAALTEEHPPTGPDEAARWCQTAVSDFSEPVPGARDRVVRCLHVILTAYLAARLKREAEALLAELA
;
A
#
# COMPACT_ATOMS: atom_id res chain seq x y z
N PRO A 1 -3.10 4.48 19.06
CA PRO A 1 -3.17 3.22 19.79
C PRO A 1 -4.52 2.50 19.65
N TYR A 2 -5.64 3.19 19.86
CA TYR A 2 -6.95 2.58 19.69
C TYR A 2 -7.22 2.09 18.28
N VAL A 3 -6.80 2.87 17.29
CA VAL A 3 -7.00 2.54 15.88
C VAL A 3 -6.26 1.26 15.54
N ILE A 4 -4.98 1.16 15.92
CA ILE A 4 -4.14 0.00 15.63
C ILE A 4 -4.65 -1.22 16.41
N GLN A 5 -5.03 -1.06 17.67
CA GLN A 5 -5.61 -2.15 18.46
C GLN A 5 -6.90 -2.68 17.84
N ASN A 6 -7.73 -1.80 17.28
CA ASN A 6 -8.93 -2.20 16.56
C ASN A 6 -8.58 -2.97 15.30
N TRP A 7 -7.56 -2.55 14.57
CA TRP A 7 -7.09 -3.27 13.36
C TRP A 7 -6.60 -4.68 13.69
N VAL A 8 -5.87 -4.83 14.80
CA VAL A 8 -5.43 -6.15 15.29
C VAL A 8 -6.64 -7.02 15.62
N ARG A 9 -7.60 -6.48 16.36
CA ARG A 9 -8.82 -7.20 16.76
C ARG A 9 -9.64 -7.64 15.56
N ARG A 10 -9.70 -6.83 14.51
CA ARG A 10 -10.43 -7.12 13.28
C ARG A 10 -9.66 -8.02 12.31
N GLY A 11 -8.44 -8.41 12.63
CA GLY A 11 -7.62 -9.28 11.80
C GLY A 11 -6.93 -8.59 10.63
N PHE A 12 -6.82 -7.26 10.65
CA PHE A 12 -6.14 -6.51 9.60
C PHE A 12 -4.63 -6.46 9.77
N VAL A 13 -4.17 -6.58 11.00
CA VAL A 13 -2.76 -6.56 11.37
C VAL A 13 -2.51 -7.67 12.38
N ALA A 14 -1.37 -8.36 12.26
CA ALA A 14 -0.98 -9.37 13.24
C ALA A 14 -0.70 -8.70 14.59
N PRO A 15 -0.98 -9.39 15.72
CA PRO A 15 -0.69 -8.82 17.03
C PRO A 15 0.81 -8.63 17.23
N PRO A 16 1.21 -7.65 18.07
CA PRO A 16 2.64 -7.43 18.33
C PRO A 16 3.24 -8.59 19.13
N GLU A 17 4.49 -8.92 18.84
CA GLU A 17 5.26 -9.88 19.62
C GLU A 17 5.93 -9.17 20.79
N ARG A 18 5.70 -9.66 22.02
CA ARG A 18 6.27 -9.07 23.24
C ARG A 18 6.04 -7.54 23.33
N LYS A 19 4.83 -7.10 22.94
CA LYS A 19 4.42 -5.69 22.92
C LYS A 19 5.19 -4.82 21.91
N ARG A 20 5.87 -5.43 20.95
CA ARG A 20 6.60 -4.73 19.90
C ARG A 20 6.15 -5.21 18.54
N TYR A 21 6.00 -4.27 17.60
CA TYR A 21 5.76 -4.60 16.20
C TYR A 21 7.09 -4.83 15.50
N THR A 22 7.15 -5.87 14.66
CA THR A 22 8.29 -6.08 13.78
C THR A 22 8.30 -4.98 12.71
N ARG A 23 9.44 -4.82 12.03
CA ARG A 23 9.55 -3.90 10.88
C ARG A 23 8.49 -4.18 9.83
N ARG A 24 8.23 -5.46 9.58
CA ARG A 24 7.22 -5.92 8.62
C ARG A 24 5.81 -5.53 9.06
N GLN A 25 5.45 -5.79 10.32
CA GLN A 25 4.16 -5.41 10.88
C GLN A 25 3.97 -3.89 10.85
N PHE A 26 5.01 -3.15 11.20
CA PHE A 26 4.97 -1.68 11.17
C PHE A 26 4.75 -1.17 9.75
N SER A 27 5.43 -1.74 8.75
CA SER A 27 5.24 -1.36 7.35
C SER A 27 3.81 -1.57 6.89
N ARG A 28 3.20 -2.68 7.29
CA ARG A 28 1.79 -2.97 6.97
C ARG A 28 0.85 -1.93 7.61
N ILE A 29 1.10 -1.57 8.86
CA ILE A 29 0.32 -0.53 9.54
C ILE A 29 0.41 0.79 8.79
N VAL A 30 1.61 1.17 8.36
CA VAL A 30 1.82 2.42 7.61
C VAL A 30 1.08 2.39 6.27
N ILE A 31 1.15 1.25 5.54
CA ILE A 31 0.43 1.09 4.27
C ILE A 31 -1.07 1.26 4.47
N ILE A 32 -1.64 0.60 5.48
CA ILE A 32 -3.06 0.74 5.79
C ILE A 32 -3.41 2.20 6.10
N ASN A 33 -2.58 2.86 6.91
CA ASN A 33 -2.80 4.25 7.29
C ASN A 33 -2.76 5.20 6.08
N MET A 34 -1.90 4.93 5.10
CA MET A 34 -1.82 5.71 3.88
C MET A 34 -3.07 5.59 3.01
N LEU A 35 -3.70 4.42 3.01
CA LEU A 35 -4.80 4.11 2.09
C LEU A 35 -6.19 4.31 2.69
N LYS A 36 -6.30 4.40 4.01
CA LYS A 36 -7.61 4.43 4.70
C LYS A 36 -8.49 5.61 4.32
N ASP A 37 -7.92 6.71 3.83
CA ASP A 37 -8.68 7.90 3.45
C ASP A 37 -9.32 7.76 2.06
N SER A 38 -8.82 6.83 1.25
CA SER A 38 -9.31 6.62 -0.11
C SER A 38 -9.91 5.23 -0.33
N MET A 39 -9.76 4.31 0.62
CA MET A 39 -10.28 2.93 0.51
C MET A 39 -10.79 2.45 1.86
N GLN A 40 -11.83 1.62 1.83
CA GLN A 40 -12.33 0.95 3.03
C GLN A 40 -11.30 -0.07 3.54
N LEU A 41 -11.22 -0.25 4.85
CA LEU A 41 -10.23 -1.13 5.48
C LEU A 41 -10.32 -2.55 4.98
N GLU A 42 -11.53 -3.08 4.79
CA GLU A 42 -11.74 -4.44 4.27
C GLU A 42 -11.16 -4.60 2.87
N LYS A 43 -11.26 -3.57 2.03
CA LYS A 43 -10.71 -3.58 0.68
C LYS A 43 -9.19 -3.49 0.69
N ILE A 44 -8.62 -2.69 1.60
CA ILE A 44 -7.17 -2.61 1.78
C ILE A 44 -6.63 -3.99 2.16
N CYS A 45 -7.27 -4.65 3.11
CA CYS A 45 -6.86 -5.99 3.56
C CYS A 45 -7.00 -7.02 2.45
N ALA A 46 -8.07 -6.97 1.66
CA ALA A 46 -8.23 -7.85 0.51
C ALA A 46 -7.10 -7.63 -0.51
N LEU A 47 -6.72 -6.37 -0.74
CA LEU A 47 -5.61 -6.05 -1.64
C LEU A 47 -4.29 -6.61 -1.14
N LEU A 48 -3.99 -6.44 0.16
CA LEU A 48 -2.75 -6.97 0.75
C LEU A 48 -2.74 -8.49 0.76
N SER A 49 -3.90 -9.13 0.97
CA SER A 49 -4.03 -10.59 0.89
C SER A 49 -3.82 -11.13 -0.53
N TYR A 50 -4.09 -10.31 -1.53
CA TYR A 50 -3.85 -10.67 -2.94
C TYR A 50 -2.37 -10.98 -3.20
N VAL A 51 -1.45 -10.33 -2.50
CA VAL A 51 -0.01 -10.58 -2.64
C VAL A 51 0.56 -11.42 -1.49
N ASN A 52 0.00 -11.35 -0.29
CA ASN A 52 0.61 -11.97 0.89
C ASN A 52 -0.27 -13.00 1.59
N GLY A 53 -1.49 -13.26 1.10
CA GLY A 53 -2.33 -14.33 1.65
C GLY A 53 -2.67 -14.14 3.12
N ASP A 54 -2.43 -15.18 3.93
CA ASP A 54 -2.77 -15.22 5.34
C ASP A 54 -1.78 -14.38 6.16
N LEU A 55 -2.29 -13.59 7.11
CA LEU A 55 -1.47 -12.79 8.04
C LEU A 55 -0.50 -13.64 8.85
N ASP A 56 -0.93 -14.82 9.26
CA ASP A 56 -0.17 -15.67 10.17
C ASP A 56 0.79 -16.62 9.45
N ASP A 57 0.72 -16.70 8.12
CA ASP A 57 1.53 -17.60 7.31
C ASP A 57 2.38 -16.80 6.34
N GLU A 58 3.69 -16.68 6.66
CA GLU A 58 4.64 -15.98 5.80
C GLU A 58 5.09 -16.81 4.60
N SER A 59 4.81 -18.12 4.61
CA SER A 59 5.27 -19.02 3.54
C SER A 59 4.56 -18.76 2.21
N ASP A 60 3.37 -18.17 2.23
CA ASP A 60 2.60 -17.83 1.03
C ASP A 60 2.79 -16.38 0.58
N ASP A 61 3.64 -15.61 1.26
CA ASP A 61 3.89 -14.21 0.90
C ASP A 61 4.68 -14.11 -0.40
N LEU A 62 4.19 -13.28 -1.31
CA LEU A 62 4.90 -12.98 -2.55
C LEU A 62 5.93 -11.86 -2.38
N ILE A 63 5.75 -11.01 -1.38
CA ILE A 63 6.63 -9.87 -1.11
C ILE A 63 6.56 -9.51 0.37
N ASP A 64 7.71 -9.16 0.95
CA ASP A 64 7.77 -8.62 2.30
C ASP A 64 7.08 -7.24 2.34
N ASP A 65 6.26 -6.99 3.36
CA ASP A 65 5.55 -5.72 3.52
C ASP A 65 6.51 -4.53 3.55
N SER A 66 7.73 -4.67 4.10
CA SER A 66 8.70 -3.58 4.09
C SER A 66 9.26 -3.30 2.70
N GLN A 67 9.41 -4.32 1.86
CA GLN A 67 9.81 -4.14 0.45
C GLN A 67 8.68 -3.51 -0.35
N LEU A 68 7.45 -3.95 -0.13
CA LEU A 68 6.27 -3.34 -0.75
C LEU A 68 6.18 -1.86 -0.39
N TYR A 69 6.40 -1.53 0.87
CA TYR A 69 6.41 -0.14 1.34
C TYR A 69 7.49 0.69 0.62
N ARG A 70 8.69 0.14 0.43
CA ARG A 70 9.75 0.84 -0.32
C ARG A 70 9.32 1.18 -1.74
N TYR A 71 8.65 0.26 -2.40
CA TYR A 71 8.14 0.51 -3.76
C TYR A 71 7.07 1.59 -3.77
N ILE A 72 6.20 1.61 -2.76
CA ILE A 72 5.19 2.66 -2.60
C ILE A 72 5.86 4.02 -2.43
N VAL A 73 6.91 4.10 -1.60
CA VAL A 73 7.66 5.35 -1.38
C VAL A 73 8.30 5.84 -2.67
N ARG A 74 8.88 4.94 -3.48
CA ARG A 74 9.45 5.29 -4.79
C ARG A 74 8.39 5.92 -5.71
N LEU A 75 7.22 5.29 -5.76
CA LEU A 75 6.13 5.79 -6.59
C LEU A 75 5.59 7.13 -6.08
N ALA A 76 5.47 7.29 -4.77
CA ALA A 76 5.05 8.54 -4.17
C ALA A 76 6.04 9.67 -4.49
N ALA A 77 7.33 9.40 -4.44
CA ALA A 77 8.37 10.39 -4.76
C ALA A 77 8.27 10.84 -6.23
N LEU A 78 8.06 9.90 -7.15
CA LEU A 78 7.86 10.24 -8.57
C LEU A 78 6.62 11.11 -8.76
N THR A 79 5.55 10.81 -8.04
CA THR A 79 4.31 11.57 -8.11
C THR A 79 4.46 12.99 -7.57
N GLU A 80 5.33 13.20 -6.57
CA GLU A 80 5.62 14.54 -6.06
C GLU A 80 6.32 15.41 -7.11
N GLU A 81 7.12 14.83 -8.00
CA GLU A 81 7.73 15.58 -9.10
C GLU A 81 6.68 15.95 -10.15
N HIS A 82 5.90 14.98 -10.60
CA HIS A 82 4.73 15.18 -11.45
C HIS A 82 3.85 13.94 -11.41
N PRO A 83 2.53 14.09 -11.40
CA PRO A 83 1.65 12.94 -11.42
C PRO A 83 1.71 12.24 -12.79
N PRO A 84 1.40 10.92 -12.84
CA PRO A 84 1.30 10.24 -14.13
C PRO A 84 0.15 10.82 -14.97
N THR A 85 0.32 10.81 -16.29
CA THR A 85 -0.65 11.41 -17.22
C THR A 85 -1.89 10.55 -17.42
N GLY A 86 -1.85 9.29 -16.99
CA GLY A 86 -2.99 8.39 -17.11
C GLY A 86 -2.67 7.00 -16.57
N PRO A 87 -3.64 6.08 -16.65
CA PRO A 87 -3.46 4.73 -16.10
C PRO A 87 -2.35 3.94 -16.78
N ASP A 88 -2.09 4.16 -18.05
CA ASP A 88 -1.02 3.45 -18.76
C ASP A 88 0.37 3.86 -18.26
N GLU A 89 0.59 5.15 -18.04
CA GLU A 89 1.85 5.64 -17.48
C GLU A 89 2.00 5.17 -16.03
N ALA A 90 0.94 5.22 -15.24
CA ALA A 90 0.94 4.73 -13.87
C ALA A 90 1.33 3.24 -13.83
N ALA A 91 0.79 2.42 -14.72
CA ALA A 91 1.12 1.01 -14.81
C ALA A 91 2.60 0.80 -15.16
N ARG A 92 3.15 1.58 -16.10
CA ARG A 92 4.57 1.51 -16.46
C ARG A 92 5.47 1.89 -15.29
N TRP A 93 5.09 2.90 -14.51
CA TRP A 93 5.84 3.29 -13.31
C TRP A 93 5.90 2.16 -12.29
N CYS A 94 4.78 1.44 -12.11
CA CYS A 94 4.74 0.30 -11.20
C CYS A 94 5.67 -0.82 -11.68
N GLN A 95 5.72 -1.10 -12.97
CA GLN A 95 6.63 -2.10 -13.54
C GLN A 95 8.10 -1.69 -13.33
N THR A 96 8.43 -0.43 -13.54
CA THR A 96 9.78 0.08 -13.35
C THR A 96 10.18 0.05 -11.87
N ALA A 97 9.25 0.38 -10.97
CA ALA A 97 9.53 0.41 -9.53
C ALA A 97 9.98 -0.94 -8.99
N VAL A 98 9.51 -2.05 -9.58
CA VAL A 98 9.83 -3.40 -9.12
C VAL A 98 10.94 -4.07 -9.93
N SER A 99 11.74 -3.30 -10.66
CA SER A 99 12.78 -3.84 -11.52
C SER A 99 13.82 -4.69 -10.76
N ASP A 100 14.03 -4.40 -9.48
CA ASP A 100 14.95 -5.13 -8.60
C ASP A 100 14.28 -6.25 -7.80
N PHE A 101 12.99 -6.52 -8.05
CA PHE A 101 12.26 -7.55 -7.33
C PHE A 101 12.59 -8.94 -7.88
N SER A 102 13.01 -9.84 -6.99
CA SER A 102 13.21 -11.26 -7.31
C SER A 102 11.94 -12.01 -6.94
N GLU A 103 11.18 -12.46 -7.96
CA GLU A 103 9.93 -13.16 -7.66
C GLU A 103 10.19 -14.56 -7.11
N PRO A 104 9.52 -14.91 -5.99
CA PRO A 104 9.70 -16.24 -5.38
C PRO A 104 9.06 -17.37 -6.18
N VAL A 105 8.02 -17.06 -6.95
CA VAL A 105 7.33 -18.00 -7.82
C VAL A 105 6.94 -17.31 -9.12
N PRO A 106 6.74 -18.05 -10.22
CA PRO A 106 6.29 -17.43 -11.48
C PRO A 106 4.97 -16.68 -11.29
N GLY A 107 4.90 -15.48 -11.86
CA GLY A 107 3.71 -14.63 -11.79
C GLY A 107 3.64 -13.71 -10.58
N ALA A 108 4.54 -13.86 -9.60
CA ALA A 108 4.54 -13.01 -8.41
C ALA A 108 4.78 -11.53 -8.76
N ARG A 109 5.69 -11.26 -9.70
CA ARG A 109 5.97 -9.88 -10.14
C ARG A 109 4.71 -9.20 -10.69
N ASP A 110 3.96 -9.91 -11.52
CA ASP A 110 2.72 -9.37 -12.10
C ASP A 110 1.70 -9.04 -11.02
N ARG A 111 1.55 -9.90 -10.02
CA ARG A 111 0.63 -9.64 -8.90
C ARG A 111 1.06 -8.41 -8.08
N VAL A 112 2.36 -8.29 -7.82
CA VAL A 112 2.90 -7.14 -7.09
C VAL A 112 2.68 -5.84 -7.88
N VAL A 113 2.93 -5.87 -9.18
CA VAL A 113 2.70 -4.70 -10.06
C VAL A 113 1.23 -4.28 -10.03
N ARG A 114 0.31 -5.24 -10.12
CA ARG A 114 -1.14 -4.96 -10.06
C ARG A 114 -1.53 -4.37 -8.71
N CYS A 115 -0.98 -4.92 -7.63
CA CYS A 115 -1.20 -4.37 -6.29
C CYS A 115 -0.72 -2.92 -6.19
N LEU A 116 0.49 -2.65 -6.66
CA LEU A 116 1.06 -1.30 -6.66
C LEU A 116 0.24 -0.33 -7.52
N HIS A 117 -0.30 -0.80 -8.63
CA HIS A 117 -1.14 0.05 -9.48
C HIS A 117 -2.41 0.50 -8.75
N VAL A 118 -3.04 -0.42 -8.00
CA VAL A 118 -4.19 -0.05 -7.15
C VAL A 118 -3.77 0.95 -6.09
N ILE A 119 -2.66 0.69 -5.41
CA ILE A 119 -2.15 1.57 -4.35
C ILE A 119 -1.82 2.97 -4.88
N LEU A 120 -1.13 3.04 -6.01
CA LEU A 120 -0.79 4.33 -6.64
C LEU A 120 -2.06 5.10 -7.02
N THR A 121 -3.04 4.42 -7.58
CA THR A 121 -4.32 5.05 -7.95
C THR A 121 -5.04 5.60 -6.72
N ALA A 122 -5.07 4.83 -5.63
CA ALA A 122 -5.66 5.27 -4.37
C ALA A 122 -4.90 6.47 -3.78
N TYR A 123 -3.57 6.45 -3.87
CA TYR A 123 -2.72 7.55 -3.43
C TYR A 123 -3.03 8.84 -4.20
N LEU A 124 -3.17 8.74 -5.52
CA LEU A 124 -3.52 9.87 -6.38
C LEU A 124 -4.91 10.40 -6.06
N ALA A 125 -5.86 9.52 -5.81
CA ALA A 125 -7.22 9.91 -5.41
C ALA A 125 -7.22 10.69 -4.10
N ALA A 126 -6.43 10.26 -3.12
CA ALA A 126 -6.30 10.96 -1.84
C ALA A 126 -5.67 12.34 -2.03
N ARG A 127 -4.69 12.49 -2.91
CA ARG A 127 -4.09 13.78 -3.24
C ARG A 127 -5.11 14.74 -3.84
N LEU A 128 -5.88 14.27 -4.81
CA LEU A 128 -6.92 15.09 -5.45
C LEU A 128 -8.01 15.50 -4.45
N LYS A 129 -8.37 14.60 -3.54
CA LYS A 129 -9.32 14.92 -2.48
C LYS A 129 -8.79 16.06 -1.60
N ARG A 130 -7.54 15.97 -1.15
CA ARG A 130 -6.93 17.02 -0.33
C ARG A 130 -6.84 18.36 -1.08
N GLU A 131 -6.53 18.30 -2.37
CA GLU A 131 -6.50 19.48 -3.22
C GLU A 131 -7.89 20.13 -3.31
N ALA A 132 -8.92 19.32 -3.49
CA ALA A 132 -10.31 19.83 -3.52
C ALA A 132 -10.70 20.48 -2.19
N GLU A 133 -10.31 19.86 -1.06
CA GLU A 133 -10.57 20.42 0.27
C GLU A 133 -9.83 21.76 0.49
N ALA A 134 -8.60 21.86 0.00
CA ALA A 134 -7.83 23.11 0.08
C ALA A 134 -8.48 24.20 -0.77
N LEU A 135 -8.92 23.87 -1.99
CA LEU A 135 -9.61 24.82 -2.85
C LEU A 135 -10.93 25.29 -2.22
N LEU A 136 -11.67 24.37 -1.59
CA LEU A 136 -12.90 24.72 -0.88
C LEU A 136 -12.62 25.72 0.25
N ALA A 137 -11.54 25.51 0.99
CA ALA A 137 -11.17 26.41 2.10
C ALA A 137 -10.90 27.85 1.63
N GLU A 138 -10.44 28.03 0.39
CA GLU A 138 -10.21 29.34 -0.20
C GLU A 138 -11.50 30.11 -0.50
N LEU A 139 -12.62 29.43 -0.53
CA LEU A 139 -13.93 30.06 -0.81
C LEU A 139 -14.58 30.66 0.43
N ALA A 140 -14.04 30.41 1.59
CA ALA A 140 -14.60 30.86 2.85
C ALA A 140 -14.30 32.34 3.13
#